data_3af720957465dc37392a0c2440422a9d
#
_entry.id   3af720957465dc37392a0c2440422a9d
#
_cell.length_a   1.000
_cell.length_b   1.000
_cell.length_c   1.000
_cell.angle_alpha   90.00
_cell.angle_beta   90.00
_cell.angle_gamma   90.00
#
_symmetry.space_group_name_H-M   'P 1'
#
loop_
_entity.id
_entity.type
_entity.pdbx_description
1 polymer ?
#
loop_
_entity_poly.entity_id
_entity_poly.type
_entity_poly.pdbx_seq_one_letter_code
_entity_poly.pdbx_strand_id
1 'polypeptide(L)'
;AQESARKEASEHVSRAEACVSSKDYAGAIMAYEAAVALDVNDASLTSSYQSGVETSRGAMSDAVGTARGKLEEGETAVAAQDWESAIACFTAGVSIEGTHDDDLSSSLRAGLESAESSKAARDAARESAEGRLAEGDGCVSSREYEKAIEALEAGLALDTQSEDLQGRLQASLASAQAGLGAQESARKEASEHVSRAEA
;
A
#
# COMPACT_ATOMS: atom_id res chain seq x y z
N ALA A 1 -3.47 29.53 50.45
CA ALA A 1 -2.59 29.52 49.25
C ALA A 1 -2.11 28.09 48.92
N GLN A 2 -1.43 27.40 49.83
CA GLN A 2 -0.89 26.03 49.56
C GLN A 2 -1.96 24.96 49.29
N GLU A 3 -3.07 24.97 50.07
CA GLU A 3 -4.17 24.04 49.88
C GLU A 3 -4.85 24.22 48.51
N SER A 4 -4.98 25.47 48.08
CA SER A 4 -5.51 25.80 46.73
C SER A 4 -4.58 25.29 45.63
N ALA A 5 -3.25 25.49 45.76
CA ALA A 5 -2.28 25.00 44.78
C ALA A 5 -2.29 23.45 44.69
N ARG A 6 -2.38 22.76 45.83
CA ARG A 6 -2.48 21.29 45.87
C ARG A 6 -3.74 20.77 45.19
N LYS A 7 -4.87 21.43 45.40
CA LYS A 7 -6.15 21.07 44.76
C LYS A 7 -6.04 21.25 43.24
N GLU A 8 -5.54 22.38 42.79
CA GLU A 8 -5.35 22.70 41.38
C GLU A 8 -4.37 21.74 40.70
N ALA A 9 -3.25 21.41 41.37
CA ALA A 9 -2.33 20.41 40.87
C ALA A 9 -2.98 19.02 40.73
N SER A 10 -3.82 18.61 41.70
CA SER A 10 -4.57 17.36 41.61
C SER A 10 -5.54 17.33 40.43
N GLU A 11 -6.16 18.46 40.08
CA GLU A 11 -7.04 18.58 38.91
C GLU A 11 -6.25 18.43 37.60
N HIS A 12 -5.06 19.01 37.52
CA HIS A 12 -4.15 18.84 36.39
C HIS A 12 -3.68 17.39 36.23
N VAL A 13 -3.32 16.72 37.34
CA VAL A 13 -2.91 15.31 37.34
C VAL A 13 -4.05 14.41 36.86
N SER A 14 -5.27 14.62 37.36
CA SER A 14 -6.44 13.85 36.91
C SER A 14 -6.70 14.03 35.40
N ARG A 15 -6.48 15.23 34.87
CA ARG A 15 -6.53 15.50 33.43
C ARG A 15 -5.42 14.76 32.68
N ALA A 16 -4.20 14.81 33.21
CA ALA A 16 -3.06 14.12 32.60
C ALA A 16 -3.29 12.60 32.51
N GLU A 17 -3.78 11.98 33.60
CA GLU A 17 -4.11 10.56 33.62
C GLU A 17 -5.21 10.18 32.60
N ALA A 18 -6.21 11.04 32.43
CA ALA A 18 -7.23 10.87 31.41
C ALA A 18 -6.62 10.96 29.99
N CYS A 19 -5.71 11.92 29.74
CA CYS A 19 -4.98 12.05 28.50
C CYS A 19 -4.09 10.81 28.21
N VAL A 20 -3.37 10.29 29.23
CA VAL A 20 -2.60 9.03 29.08
C VAL A 20 -3.51 7.87 28.69
N SER A 21 -4.68 7.76 29.32
CA SER A 21 -5.65 6.69 29.06
C SER A 21 -6.21 6.74 27.63
N SER A 22 -6.33 7.94 27.06
CA SER A 22 -6.73 8.17 25.66
C SER A 22 -5.54 8.26 24.68
N LYS A 23 -4.32 7.99 25.15
CA LYS A 23 -3.06 8.12 24.38
C LYS A 23 -2.81 9.54 23.85
N ASP A 24 -3.45 10.55 24.40
CA ASP A 24 -3.11 11.95 24.16
C ASP A 24 -1.86 12.33 25.02
N TYR A 25 -0.71 11.80 24.60
CA TYR A 25 0.52 12.02 25.36
C TYR A 25 0.96 13.48 25.38
N ALA A 26 0.67 14.25 24.35
CA ALA A 26 0.95 15.69 24.33
C ALA A 26 0.11 16.45 25.36
N GLY A 27 -1.18 16.17 25.45
CA GLY A 27 -2.08 16.71 26.47
C GLY A 27 -1.66 16.26 27.88
N ALA A 28 -1.23 15.02 28.03
CA ALA A 28 -0.73 14.52 29.31
C ALA A 28 0.52 15.28 29.77
N ILE A 29 1.50 15.48 28.90
CA ILE A 29 2.73 16.25 29.18
C ILE A 29 2.38 17.65 29.64
N MET A 30 1.53 18.37 28.87
CA MET A 30 1.10 19.73 29.22
C MET A 30 0.42 19.79 30.60
N ALA A 31 -0.45 18.83 30.90
CA ALA A 31 -1.17 18.78 32.16
C ALA A 31 -0.22 18.44 33.35
N TYR A 32 0.69 17.51 33.22
CA TYR A 32 1.71 17.23 34.24
C TYR A 32 2.65 18.43 34.44
N GLU A 33 3.11 19.09 33.38
CA GLU A 33 3.95 20.30 33.47
C GLU A 33 3.21 21.43 34.18
N ALA A 34 1.92 21.62 33.95
CA ALA A 34 1.10 22.56 34.67
C ALA A 34 1.02 22.23 36.19
N ALA A 35 0.89 20.95 36.55
CA ALA A 35 0.93 20.52 37.94
C ALA A 35 2.31 20.79 38.61
N VAL A 36 3.42 20.55 37.90
CA VAL A 36 4.78 20.85 38.37
C VAL A 36 4.97 22.34 38.62
N ALA A 37 4.40 23.20 37.76
CA ALA A 37 4.54 24.65 37.86
C ALA A 37 3.83 25.29 39.07
N LEU A 38 2.92 24.58 39.71
CA LEU A 38 2.13 25.09 40.83
C LEU A 38 2.86 25.13 42.18
N ASP A 39 4.09 24.68 42.25
CA ASP A 39 4.93 24.65 43.47
C ASP A 39 4.12 24.30 44.75
N VAL A 40 3.71 23.04 44.81
CA VAL A 40 2.89 22.52 45.93
C VAL A 40 3.66 22.41 47.26
N ASN A 41 4.92 22.82 47.29
CA ASN A 41 5.86 22.74 48.44
C ASN A 41 5.91 21.33 49.05
N ASP A 42 5.91 20.32 48.15
CA ASP A 42 5.96 18.89 48.46
C ASP A 42 6.84 18.20 47.40
N ALA A 43 8.07 17.92 47.79
CA ALA A 43 9.07 17.34 46.87
C ALA A 43 8.66 15.96 46.31
N SER A 44 7.90 15.18 47.08
CA SER A 44 7.44 13.88 46.66
C SER A 44 6.37 13.99 45.55
N LEU A 45 5.42 14.90 45.71
CA LEU A 45 4.40 15.17 44.70
C LEU A 45 5.04 15.76 43.43
N THR A 46 5.92 16.73 43.57
CA THR A 46 6.64 17.32 42.41
C THR A 46 7.45 16.27 41.65
N SER A 47 8.15 15.37 42.34
CA SER A 47 8.86 14.25 41.68
C SER A 47 7.92 13.29 40.99
N SER A 48 6.75 13.02 41.56
CA SER A 48 5.72 12.16 40.91
C SER A 48 5.21 12.79 39.62
N TYR A 49 4.94 14.12 39.62
CA TYR A 49 4.46 14.83 38.42
C TYR A 49 5.55 14.88 37.33
N GLN A 50 6.82 15.10 37.72
CA GLN A 50 7.94 15.04 36.79
C GLN A 50 8.10 13.64 36.17
N SER A 51 7.94 12.59 36.95
CA SER A 51 7.92 11.22 36.44
C SER A 51 6.79 10.99 35.47
N GLY A 52 5.61 11.59 35.68
CA GLY A 52 4.49 11.57 34.75
C GLY A 52 4.83 12.22 33.41
N VAL A 53 5.53 13.38 33.43
CA VAL A 53 6.03 14.03 32.21
C VAL A 53 6.97 13.11 31.44
N GLU A 54 7.97 12.55 32.13
CA GLU A 54 8.99 11.68 31.51
C GLU A 54 8.35 10.43 30.91
N THR A 55 7.44 9.79 31.63
CA THR A 55 6.70 8.60 31.16
C THR A 55 5.88 8.92 29.92
N SER A 56 5.17 10.05 29.91
CA SER A 56 4.36 10.45 28.77
C SER A 56 5.22 10.80 27.54
N ARG A 57 6.37 11.45 27.75
CA ARG A 57 7.36 11.70 26.67
C ARG A 57 7.93 10.41 26.10
N GLY A 58 8.26 9.45 26.97
CA GLY A 58 8.72 8.12 26.56
C GLY A 58 7.67 7.42 25.68
N ALA A 59 6.43 7.35 26.16
CA ALA A 59 5.32 6.72 25.43
C ALA A 59 5.05 7.39 24.07
N MET A 60 5.11 8.71 23.98
CA MET A 60 5.00 9.46 22.71
C MET A 60 6.15 9.13 21.76
N SER A 61 7.39 9.10 22.28
CA SER A 61 8.56 8.73 21.49
C SER A 61 8.48 7.32 20.93
N ASP A 62 8.02 6.37 21.74
CA ASP A 62 7.82 4.97 21.32
C ASP A 62 6.74 4.84 20.24
N ALA A 63 5.65 5.58 20.38
CA ALA A 63 4.60 5.63 19.37
C ALA A 63 5.12 6.17 18.03
N VAL A 64 5.86 7.29 18.06
CA VAL A 64 6.52 7.88 16.87
C VAL A 64 7.53 6.91 16.27
N GLY A 65 8.36 6.28 17.08
CA GLY A 65 9.35 5.29 16.63
C GLY A 65 8.69 4.11 15.92
N THR A 66 7.61 3.59 16.49
CA THR A 66 6.85 2.48 15.91
C THR A 66 6.19 2.88 14.58
N ALA A 67 5.59 4.07 14.52
CA ALA A 67 4.95 4.58 13.30
C ALA A 67 5.97 4.81 12.17
N ARG A 68 7.17 5.33 12.50
CA ARG A 68 8.28 5.48 11.54
C ARG A 68 8.77 4.14 11.01
N GLY A 69 8.91 3.14 11.89
CA GLY A 69 9.25 1.79 11.47
C GLY A 69 8.23 1.23 10.47
N LYS A 70 6.93 1.48 10.69
CA LYS A 70 5.89 1.08 9.75
C LYS A 70 5.93 1.85 8.42
N LEU A 71 6.33 3.11 8.44
CA LEU A 71 6.56 3.88 7.21
C LEU A 71 7.72 3.26 6.40
N GLU A 72 8.87 3.00 7.03
CA GLU A 72 10.04 2.41 6.38
C GLU A 72 9.77 0.99 5.83
N GLU A 73 9.07 0.15 6.61
CA GLU A 73 8.63 -1.18 6.15
C GLU A 73 7.72 -1.06 4.92
N GLY A 74 6.77 -0.12 4.94
CA GLY A 74 5.86 0.13 3.82
C GLY A 74 6.59 0.62 2.56
N GLU A 75 7.51 1.56 2.70
CA GLU A 75 8.34 2.06 1.60
C GLU A 75 9.22 0.95 0.99
N THR A 76 9.76 0.07 1.83
CA THR A 76 10.52 -1.10 1.39
C THR A 76 9.64 -2.06 0.58
N ALA A 77 8.41 -2.31 1.02
CA ALA A 77 7.46 -3.14 0.30
C ALA A 77 7.04 -2.50 -1.04
N VAL A 78 6.84 -1.18 -1.07
CA VAL A 78 6.60 -0.44 -2.33
C VAL A 78 7.76 -0.61 -3.30
N ALA A 79 9.00 -0.49 -2.84
CA ALA A 79 10.19 -0.69 -3.68
C ALA A 79 10.29 -2.12 -4.23
N ALA A 80 9.78 -3.11 -3.47
CA ALA A 80 9.68 -4.50 -3.91
C ALA A 80 8.41 -4.78 -4.74
N GLN A 81 7.55 -3.79 -4.97
CA GLN A 81 6.25 -3.92 -5.63
C GLN A 81 5.28 -4.90 -4.92
N ASP A 82 5.52 -5.16 -3.64
CA ASP A 82 4.63 -5.92 -2.76
C ASP A 82 3.57 -4.99 -2.15
N TRP A 83 2.56 -4.70 -2.96
CA TRP A 83 1.51 -3.75 -2.61
C TRP A 83 0.68 -4.19 -1.41
N GLU A 84 0.45 -5.49 -1.24
CA GLU A 84 -0.28 -6.04 -0.11
C GLU A 84 0.44 -5.79 1.21
N SER A 85 1.74 -6.06 1.26
CA SER A 85 2.57 -5.77 2.43
C SER A 85 2.70 -4.27 2.68
N ALA A 86 2.85 -3.46 1.63
CA ALA A 86 2.89 -2.00 1.74
C ALA A 86 1.62 -1.43 2.39
N ILE A 87 0.45 -1.83 1.88
CA ILE A 87 -0.86 -1.43 2.41
C ILE A 87 -0.99 -1.84 3.87
N ALA A 88 -0.60 -3.08 4.22
CA ALA A 88 -0.65 -3.57 5.60
C ALA A 88 0.23 -2.74 6.54
N CYS A 89 1.47 -2.42 6.13
CA CYS A 89 2.41 -1.62 6.92
C CYS A 89 1.90 -0.19 7.12
N PHE A 90 1.49 0.50 6.05
CA PHE A 90 0.97 1.86 6.14
C PHE A 90 -0.32 1.93 6.96
N THR A 91 -1.23 0.97 6.79
CA THR A 91 -2.47 0.88 7.60
C THR A 91 -2.15 0.70 9.08
N ALA A 92 -1.21 -0.18 9.41
CA ALA A 92 -0.74 -0.37 10.77
C ALA A 92 -0.12 0.92 11.33
N GLY A 93 0.69 1.64 10.53
CA GLY A 93 1.29 2.92 10.92
C GLY A 93 0.24 4.01 11.18
N VAL A 94 -0.75 4.15 10.29
CA VAL A 94 -1.85 5.13 10.45
C VAL A 94 -2.68 4.85 11.71
N SER A 95 -2.81 3.60 12.13
CA SER A 95 -3.59 3.23 13.32
C SER A 95 -2.86 3.44 14.65
N ILE A 96 -1.58 3.86 14.64
CA ILE A 96 -0.84 4.17 15.85
C ILE A 96 -1.27 5.53 16.40
N GLU A 97 -1.90 5.49 17.57
CA GLU A 97 -2.35 6.68 18.27
C GLU A 97 -1.22 7.31 19.10
N GLY A 98 -1.33 8.61 19.39
CA GLY A 98 -0.43 9.31 20.30
C GLY A 98 0.90 9.74 19.70
N THR A 99 1.06 9.71 18.40
CA THR A 99 2.27 10.19 17.73
C THR A 99 2.37 11.72 17.78
N HIS A 100 1.25 12.42 17.69
CA HIS A 100 1.18 13.90 17.58
C HIS A 100 2.16 14.48 16.54
N ASP A 101 2.46 13.69 15.50
CA ASP A 101 3.34 14.04 14.38
C ASP A 101 2.49 14.06 13.09
N ASP A 102 2.04 15.25 12.71
CA ASP A 102 1.15 15.44 11.57
C ASP A 102 1.86 15.12 10.24
N ASP A 103 3.17 15.38 10.15
CA ASP A 103 3.95 15.08 8.95
C ASP A 103 4.10 13.57 8.76
N LEU A 104 4.38 12.85 9.85
CA LEU A 104 4.45 11.39 9.82
C LEU A 104 3.09 10.76 9.48
N SER A 105 2.01 11.25 10.10
CA SER A 105 0.65 10.80 9.82
C SER A 105 0.25 11.06 8.36
N SER A 106 0.64 12.20 7.82
CA SER A 106 0.40 12.57 6.41
C SER A 106 1.21 11.68 5.46
N SER A 107 2.47 11.39 5.78
CA SER A 107 3.33 10.51 4.99
C SER A 107 2.79 9.07 4.93
N LEU A 108 2.34 8.54 6.08
CA LEU A 108 1.73 7.22 6.15
C LEU A 108 0.44 7.12 5.33
N ARG A 109 -0.42 8.13 5.39
CA ARG A 109 -1.65 8.18 4.58
C ARG A 109 -1.37 8.30 3.10
N ALA A 110 -0.41 9.13 2.71
CA ALA A 110 -0.01 9.27 1.31
C ALA A 110 0.60 7.97 0.77
N GLY A 111 1.42 7.29 1.57
CA GLY A 111 1.96 5.96 1.24
C GLY A 111 0.86 4.92 1.05
N LEU A 112 -0.14 4.90 1.94
CA LEU A 112 -1.29 4.01 1.86
C LEU A 112 -2.08 4.25 0.55
N GLU A 113 -2.47 5.49 0.28
CA GLU A 113 -3.22 5.86 -0.92
C GLU A 113 -2.46 5.50 -2.21
N SER A 114 -1.14 5.76 -2.23
CA SER A 114 -0.28 5.41 -3.36
C SER A 114 -0.20 3.90 -3.58
N ALA A 115 -0.04 3.11 -2.51
CA ALA A 115 0.03 1.66 -2.58
C ALA A 115 -1.31 1.04 -3.02
N GLU A 116 -2.44 1.54 -2.50
CA GLU A 116 -3.79 1.11 -2.91
C GLU A 116 -4.05 1.42 -4.39
N SER A 117 -3.68 2.62 -4.85
CA SER A 117 -3.82 3.02 -6.25
C SER A 117 -2.96 2.14 -7.18
N SER A 118 -1.72 1.87 -6.79
CA SER A 118 -0.81 1.02 -7.56
C SER A 118 -1.30 -0.43 -7.64
N LYS A 119 -1.79 -0.96 -6.52
CA LYS A 119 -2.43 -2.28 -6.48
C LYS A 119 -3.64 -2.34 -7.40
N ALA A 120 -4.53 -1.36 -7.34
CA ALA A 120 -5.72 -1.31 -8.17
C ALA A 120 -5.37 -1.22 -9.66
N ALA A 121 -4.35 -0.44 -10.02
CA ALA A 121 -3.86 -0.34 -11.41
C ALA A 121 -3.30 -1.68 -11.92
N ARG A 122 -2.50 -2.38 -11.10
CA ARG A 122 -1.99 -3.73 -11.41
C ARG A 122 -3.13 -4.73 -11.60
N ASP A 123 -4.09 -4.74 -10.69
CA ASP A 123 -5.21 -5.68 -10.72
C ASP A 123 -6.08 -5.44 -11.97
N ALA A 124 -6.32 -4.18 -12.35
CA ALA A 124 -7.03 -3.80 -13.58
C ALA A 124 -6.24 -4.19 -14.86
N ALA A 125 -4.92 -4.01 -14.86
CA ALA A 125 -4.07 -4.45 -15.96
C ALA A 125 -4.11 -5.97 -16.13
N ARG A 126 -4.10 -6.72 -15.03
CA ARG A 126 -4.21 -8.17 -15.02
C ARG A 126 -5.57 -8.64 -15.57
N GLU A 127 -6.67 -8.06 -15.10
CA GLU A 127 -8.01 -8.38 -15.59
C GLU A 127 -8.14 -8.10 -17.10
N SER A 128 -7.61 -6.96 -17.56
CA SER A 128 -7.58 -6.60 -18.97
C SER A 128 -6.76 -7.60 -19.81
N ALA A 129 -5.59 -8.02 -19.31
CA ALA A 129 -4.73 -8.99 -19.99
C ALA A 129 -5.37 -10.39 -20.04
N GLU A 130 -6.07 -10.82 -19.00
CA GLU A 130 -6.86 -12.06 -18.99
C GLU A 130 -7.98 -12.00 -20.03
N GLY A 131 -8.66 -10.86 -20.15
CA GLY A 131 -9.65 -10.63 -21.20
C GLY A 131 -9.06 -10.73 -22.61
N ARG A 132 -7.88 -10.13 -22.84
CA ARG A 132 -7.17 -10.22 -24.12
C ARG A 132 -6.71 -11.64 -24.43
N LEU A 133 -6.28 -12.40 -23.44
CA LEU A 133 -5.94 -13.81 -23.60
C LEU A 133 -7.17 -14.63 -24.06
N ALA A 134 -8.31 -14.45 -23.39
CA ALA A 134 -9.54 -15.15 -23.74
C ALA A 134 -10.05 -14.79 -25.17
N GLU A 135 -9.96 -13.51 -25.55
CA GLU A 135 -10.26 -13.03 -26.90
C GLU A 135 -9.34 -13.68 -27.94
N GLY A 136 -8.03 -13.67 -27.68
CA GLY A 136 -7.03 -14.28 -28.55
C GLY A 136 -7.26 -15.78 -28.75
N ASP A 137 -7.50 -16.52 -27.66
CA ASP A 137 -7.77 -17.97 -27.71
C ASP A 137 -9.08 -18.28 -28.49
N GLY A 138 -10.09 -17.44 -28.34
CA GLY A 138 -11.32 -17.51 -29.12
C GLY A 138 -11.07 -17.30 -30.62
N CYS A 139 -10.25 -16.31 -30.97
CA CYS A 139 -9.86 -16.04 -32.34
C CYS A 139 -9.00 -17.18 -32.95
N VAL A 140 -8.08 -17.76 -32.19
CA VAL A 140 -7.31 -18.95 -32.62
C VAL A 140 -8.25 -20.11 -32.93
N SER A 141 -9.21 -20.36 -32.04
CA SER A 141 -10.21 -21.42 -32.22
C SER A 141 -11.07 -21.22 -33.47
N SER A 142 -11.36 -19.97 -33.83
CA SER A 142 -12.12 -19.56 -35.00
C SER A 142 -11.25 -19.44 -36.27
N ARG A 143 -9.92 -19.67 -36.17
CA ARG A 143 -8.93 -19.48 -37.22
C ARG A 143 -8.79 -18.03 -37.72
N GLU A 144 -9.17 -17.06 -36.90
CA GLU A 144 -8.99 -15.63 -37.12
C GLU A 144 -7.62 -15.19 -36.58
N TYR A 145 -6.52 -15.75 -37.11
CA TYR A 145 -5.19 -15.66 -36.51
C TYR A 145 -4.64 -14.23 -36.43
N GLU A 146 -4.93 -13.37 -37.42
CA GLU A 146 -4.49 -11.97 -37.40
C GLU A 146 -5.11 -11.21 -36.22
N LYS A 147 -6.41 -11.40 -35.97
CA LYS A 147 -7.08 -10.80 -34.78
C LYS A 147 -6.59 -11.40 -33.48
N ALA A 148 -6.29 -12.70 -33.47
CA ALA A 148 -5.72 -13.36 -32.30
C ALA A 148 -4.37 -12.72 -31.93
N ILE A 149 -3.49 -12.51 -32.92
CA ILE A 149 -2.17 -11.88 -32.72
C ILE A 149 -2.35 -10.47 -32.15
N GLU A 150 -3.23 -9.65 -32.73
CA GLU A 150 -3.50 -8.29 -32.26
C GLU A 150 -3.97 -8.27 -30.80
N ALA A 151 -4.93 -9.12 -30.43
CA ALA A 151 -5.44 -9.21 -29.07
C ALA A 151 -4.37 -9.66 -28.08
N LEU A 152 -3.56 -10.67 -28.44
CA LEU A 152 -2.53 -11.23 -27.56
C LEU A 152 -1.34 -10.28 -27.38
N GLU A 153 -0.92 -9.57 -28.43
CA GLU A 153 0.10 -8.52 -28.36
C GLU A 153 -0.39 -7.34 -27.48
N ALA A 154 -1.65 -6.94 -27.60
CA ALA A 154 -2.26 -5.94 -26.73
C ALA A 154 -2.26 -6.40 -25.26
N GLY A 155 -2.50 -7.69 -25.00
CA GLY A 155 -2.42 -8.27 -23.66
C GLY A 155 -1.00 -8.26 -23.10
N LEU A 156 0.00 -8.58 -23.92
CA LEU A 156 1.42 -8.57 -23.53
C LEU A 156 1.97 -7.17 -23.25
N ALA A 157 1.36 -6.14 -23.83
CA ALA A 157 1.75 -4.75 -23.60
C ALA A 157 1.33 -4.21 -22.22
N LEU A 158 0.46 -4.94 -21.48
CA LEU A 158 -0.01 -4.55 -20.16
C LEU A 158 0.99 -5.00 -19.09
N ASP A 159 1.31 -4.09 -18.15
CA ASP A 159 2.15 -4.41 -17.00
C ASP A 159 1.34 -5.14 -15.93
N THR A 160 1.26 -6.45 -16.05
CA THR A 160 0.50 -7.31 -15.14
C THR A 160 1.30 -7.77 -13.93
N GLN A 161 2.63 -7.65 -13.96
CA GLN A 161 3.56 -8.21 -12.96
C GLN A 161 3.29 -9.70 -12.66
N SER A 162 2.80 -10.44 -13.67
CA SER A 162 2.46 -11.86 -13.57
C SER A 162 3.19 -12.65 -14.66
N GLU A 163 4.25 -13.34 -14.26
CA GLU A 163 5.03 -14.20 -15.19
C GLU A 163 4.16 -15.34 -15.77
N ASP A 164 3.24 -15.90 -14.98
CA ASP A 164 2.32 -16.94 -15.44
C ASP A 164 1.42 -16.44 -16.57
N LEU A 165 0.79 -15.27 -16.38
CA LEU A 165 -0.09 -14.68 -17.38
C LEU A 165 0.67 -14.27 -18.65
N GLN A 166 1.87 -13.70 -18.49
CA GLN A 166 2.74 -13.39 -19.63
C GLN A 166 3.15 -14.65 -20.39
N GLY A 167 3.49 -15.74 -19.68
CA GLY A 167 3.80 -17.03 -20.31
C GLY A 167 2.63 -17.61 -21.10
N ARG A 168 1.42 -17.53 -20.58
CA ARG A 168 0.20 -17.97 -21.25
C ARG A 168 -0.09 -17.13 -22.51
N LEU A 169 0.01 -15.82 -22.42
CA LEU A 169 -0.14 -14.90 -23.55
C LEU A 169 0.90 -15.21 -24.65
N GLN A 170 2.14 -15.41 -24.30
CA GLN A 170 3.20 -15.76 -25.24
C GLN A 170 2.96 -17.11 -25.93
N ALA A 171 2.54 -18.13 -25.16
CA ALA A 171 2.23 -19.44 -25.72
C ALA A 171 1.06 -19.38 -26.73
N SER A 172 0.01 -18.63 -26.38
CA SER A 172 -1.13 -18.44 -27.26
C SER A 172 -0.77 -17.63 -28.53
N LEU A 173 0.07 -16.60 -28.37
CA LEU A 173 0.61 -15.81 -29.50
C LEU A 173 1.43 -16.68 -30.46
N ALA A 174 2.30 -17.53 -29.94
CA ALA A 174 3.06 -18.47 -30.76
C ALA A 174 2.16 -19.44 -31.54
N SER A 175 1.08 -19.91 -30.89
CA SER A 175 0.06 -20.75 -31.55
C SER A 175 -0.65 -20.01 -32.67
N ALA A 176 -1.05 -18.75 -32.45
CA ALA A 176 -1.69 -17.91 -33.46
C ALA A 176 -0.78 -17.67 -34.67
N GLN A 177 0.49 -17.33 -34.43
CA GLN A 177 1.51 -17.10 -35.47
C GLN A 177 1.76 -18.37 -36.29
N ALA A 178 1.87 -19.52 -35.64
CA ALA A 178 2.01 -20.80 -36.34
C ALA A 178 0.79 -21.14 -37.20
N GLY A 179 -0.42 -20.87 -36.68
CA GLY A 179 -1.65 -21.06 -37.41
C GLY A 179 -1.78 -20.16 -38.65
N LEU A 180 -1.38 -18.89 -38.53
CA LEU A 180 -1.34 -17.94 -39.66
C LEU A 180 -0.37 -18.42 -40.76
N GLY A 181 0.86 -18.80 -40.36
CA GLY A 181 1.87 -19.29 -41.30
C GLY A 181 1.42 -20.57 -42.06
N ALA A 182 0.72 -21.49 -41.37
CA ALA A 182 0.16 -22.68 -41.98
C ALA A 182 -0.96 -22.32 -42.98
N GLN A 183 -1.83 -21.36 -42.64
CA GLN A 183 -2.90 -20.88 -43.49
C GLN A 183 -2.37 -20.20 -44.77
N GLU A 184 -1.35 -19.36 -44.64
CA GLU A 184 -0.67 -18.69 -45.75
C GLU A 184 0.00 -19.70 -46.69
N SER A 185 0.70 -20.71 -46.12
CA SER A 185 1.32 -21.78 -46.91
C SER A 185 0.30 -22.58 -47.72
N ALA A 186 -0.80 -22.99 -47.07
CA ALA A 186 -1.88 -23.70 -47.73
C ALA A 186 -2.55 -22.86 -48.85
N ARG A 187 -2.72 -21.53 -48.63
CA ARG A 187 -3.24 -20.62 -49.64
C ARG A 187 -2.31 -20.48 -50.83
N LYS A 188 -1.02 -20.41 -50.61
CA LYS A 188 -0.02 -20.37 -51.67
C LYS A 188 0.01 -21.65 -52.50
N GLU A 189 0.01 -22.81 -51.86
CA GLU A 189 -0.06 -24.10 -52.53
C GLU A 189 -1.33 -24.25 -53.38
N ALA A 190 -2.48 -23.83 -52.83
CA ALA A 190 -3.74 -23.84 -53.59
C ALA A 190 -3.67 -22.93 -54.82
N SER A 191 -3.12 -21.74 -54.71
CA SER A 191 -2.92 -20.80 -55.83
C SER A 191 -2.00 -21.37 -56.93
N GLU A 192 -0.89 -22.02 -56.50
CA GLU A 192 0.02 -22.69 -57.44
C GLU A 192 -0.66 -23.85 -58.17
N HIS A 193 -1.53 -24.63 -57.49
CA HIS A 193 -2.27 -25.71 -58.12
C HIS A 193 -3.25 -25.19 -59.16
N VAL A 194 -3.99 -24.10 -58.86
CA VAL A 194 -4.92 -23.46 -59.80
C VAL A 194 -4.17 -22.98 -61.06
N SER A 195 -3.07 -22.26 -60.86
CA SER A 195 -2.23 -21.74 -61.97
C SER A 195 -1.70 -22.86 -62.90
N ARG A 196 -1.37 -24.02 -62.30
CA ARG A 196 -0.93 -25.20 -63.12
C ARG A 196 -2.05 -25.88 -63.88
N ALA A 197 -3.29 -25.78 -63.36
CA ALA A 197 -4.45 -26.40 -64.02
C ALA A 197 -4.99 -25.55 -65.19
N GLU A 198 -4.65 -24.26 -65.18
CA GLU A 198 -5.05 -23.30 -66.22
C GLU A 198 -4.05 -23.19 -67.39
N ALA A 199 -2.82 -23.75 -67.23
CA ALA A 199 -1.73 -23.74 -68.22
C ALA A 199 -1.71 -25.02 -69.06
#